data_05eeff43c1bf24e00717de207d00d43d
#
_entry.id   05eeff43c1bf24e00717de207d00d43d
#
_cell.length_a   1.000
_cell.length_b   1.000
_cell.length_c   1.000
_cell.angle_alpha   90.00
_cell.angle_beta   90.00
_cell.angle_gamma   90.00
#
_symmetry.space_group_name_H-M   'P 1'
#
loop_
_entity.id
_entity.type
_entity.pdbx_description
1 polymer ?
#
loop_
_entity_poly.entity_id
_entity_poly.type
_entity_poly.pdbx_seq_one_letter_code
_entity_poly.pdbx_strand_id
1 'polypeptide(L)'
;MPELPEVETVRRGLERLVVGRTISSVEVKVPKMIKTSYDSFLNDLPGQTIQAMRRRGKYLIFDFGQLIMISHLRMEGKYLLFTDQVPVNKHFHLFFTLDDGSTLVYQDVRKFGTFDLLAKNQEEAYFTKKKLGPEPTKKAFKYAPFERALMSSAKPIKSLLLEQKLVAGLGNIYVDEVLWAAKVHPETPAKKLSKAAMKRVHDQTIAILQLGIEKGGSTIRTYRNALGEDGTMQNYLQVYGKTGQPCPRCASTIEKIKLGGRGTHLCPHCQKR
;
A
#
# COMPACT_ATOMS: atom_id res chain seq x y z
N MET A 1 7.31 -4.31 -1.40
CA MET A 1 6.65 -3.23 -0.63
C MET A 1 5.16 -3.52 -0.69
N PRO A 2 4.49 -3.60 0.44
CA PRO A 2 3.03 -3.70 0.45
C PRO A 2 2.40 -2.52 -0.32
N GLU A 3 1.54 -2.84 -1.29
CA GLU A 3 0.73 -1.89 -2.04
C GLU A 3 -0.67 -1.86 -1.43
N LEU A 4 -1.61 -1.15 -2.02
CA LEU A 4 -2.95 -1.00 -1.43
C LEU A 4 -3.64 -2.33 -1.08
N PRO A 5 -3.64 -3.38 -1.95
CA PRO A 5 -4.31 -4.63 -1.62
C PRO A 5 -3.69 -5.35 -0.41
N GLU A 6 -2.36 -5.37 -0.31
CA GLU A 6 -1.67 -5.98 0.84
C GLU A 6 -1.96 -5.21 2.14
N VAL A 7 -1.96 -3.86 2.07
CA VAL A 7 -2.29 -3.02 3.24
C VAL A 7 -3.75 -3.21 3.67
N GLU A 8 -4.68 -3.38 2.72
CA GLU A 8 -6.08 -3.70 3.02
C GLU A 8 -6.22 -5.06 3.71
N THR A 9 -5.45 -6.04 3.27
CA THR A 9 -5.43 -7.38 3.90
C THR A 9 -4.90 -7.31 5.34
N VAL A 10 -3.83 -6.53 5.58
CA VAL A 10 -3.34 -6.27 6.95
C VAL A 10 -4.40 -5.56 7.79
N ARG A 11 -5.05 -4.53 7.25
CA ARG A 11 -6.13 -3.81 7.92
C ARG A 11 -7.23 -4.76 8.41
N ARG A 12 -7.71 -5.64 7.50
CA ARG A 12 -8.76 -6.62 7.85
C ARG A 12 -8.31 -7.62 8.90
N GLY A 13 -7.05 -8.07 8.84
CA GLY A 13 -6.47 -8.95 9.86
C GLY A 13 -6.39 -8.25 11.22
N LEU A 14 -5.85 -7.04 11.26
CA LEU A 14 -5.76 -6.25 12.49
C LEU A 14 -7.13 -5.91 13.06
N GLU A 15 -8.12 -5.58 12.23
CA GLU A 15 -9.50 -5.32 12.67
C GLU A 15 -10.07 -6.46 13.52
N ARG A 16 -9.84 -7.71 13.13
CA ARG A 16 -10.29 -8.90 13.86
C ARG A 16 -9.51 -9.15 15.13
N LEU A 17 -8.24 -8.74 15.16
CA LEU A 17 -7.31 -9.07 16.25
C LEU A 17 -7.31 -8.03 17.37
N VAL A 18 -7.44 -6.74 17.03
CA VAL A 18 -7.13 -5.66 17.99
C VAL A 18 -8.26 -4.65 18.21
N VAL A 19 -9.33 -4.65 17.39
CA VAL A 19 -10.47 -3.74 17.64
C VAL A 19 -11.17 -4.13 18.92
N GLY A 20 -11.48 -3.13 19.75
CA GLY A 20 -12.02 -3.28 21.09
C GLY A 20 -10.97 -3.49 22.18
N ARG A 21 -9.70 -3.66 21.84
CA ARG A 21 -8.59 -3.78 22.79
C ARG A 21 -8.07 -2.42 23.21
N THR A 22 -7.67 -2.32 24.47
CA THR A 22 -7.03 -1.12 25.02
C THR A 22 -5.52 -1.32 25.12
N ILE A 23 -4.76 -0.32 24.70
CA ILE A 23 -3.30 -0.33 24.82
C ILE A 23 -2.94 -0.08 26.29
N SER A 24 -2.30 -1.04 26.95
CA SER A 24 -1.83 -0.91 28.35
C SER A 24 -0.47 -0.24 28.41
N SER A 25 0.43 -0.55 27.47
CA SER A 25 1.75 0.06 27.41
C SER A 25 2.34 0.05 25.98
N VAL A 26 3.30 0.93 25.73
CA VAL A 26 4.02 1.04 24.47
C VAL A 26 5.52 1.04 24.70
N GLU A 27 6.25 0.17 23.99
CA GLU A 27 7.70 0.19 23.95
C GLU A 27 8.19 0.46 22.52
N VAL A 28 9.14 1.39 22.34
CA VAL A 28 9.71 1.76 21.06
C VAL A 28 11.22 1.59 21.08
N LYS A 29 11.76 0.58 20.38
CA LYS A 29 13.21 0.33 20.27
C LYS A 29 13.90 1.20 19.22
N VAL A 30 13.16 1.79 18.30
CA VAL A 30 13.71 2.60 17.19
C VAL A 30 12.95 3.93 17.10
N PRO A 31 13.30 4.94 17.91
CA PRO A 31 12.59 6.22 18.01
C PRO A 31 12.41 6.95 16.66
N LYS A 32 13.37 6.86 15.76
CA LYS A 32 13.31 7.50 14.42
C LYS A 32 12.14 7.07 13.55
N MET A 33 11.45 5.97 13.89
CA MET A 33 10.24 5.52 13.18
C MET A 33 9.03 6.38 13.53
N ILE A 34 9.03 7.00 14.71
CA ILE A 34 7.98 7.96 15.11
C ILE A 34 8.27 9.31 14.42
N LYS A 35 7.26 9.88 13.76
CA LYS A 35 7.40 11.11 12.97
C LYS A 35 6.72 12.33 13.60
N THR A 36 5.96 12.11 14.64
CA THR A 36 5.39 13.13 15.53
C THR A 36 6.17 13.19 16.83
N SER A 37 5.65 13.87 17.86
CA SER A 37 6.29 13.90 19.18
C SER A 37 6.47 12.48 19.73
N TYR A 38 7.72 12.12 20.05
CA TYR A 38 8.05 10.82 20.65
C TYR A 38 7.44 10.67 22.03
N ASP A 39 7.49 11.73 22.84
CA ASP A 39 6.93 11.73 24.19
C ASP A 39 5.39 11.58 24.16
N SER A 40 4.71 12.33 23.27
CA SER A 40 3.26 12.14 23.08
C SER A 40 2.94 10.72 22.62
N PHE A 41 3.75 10.14 21.75
CA PHE A 41 3.52 8.76 21.29
C PHE A 41 3.57 7.75 22.44
N LEU A 42 4.49 7.92 23.38
CA LEU A 42 4.63 7.04 24.55
C LEU A 42 3.60 7.32 25.66
N ASN A 43 3.19 8.58 25.84
CA ASN A 43 2.35 8.99 26.95
C ASN A 43 0.85 8.96 26.61
N ASP A 44 0.47 9.27 25.35
CA ASP A 44 -0.93 9.44 24.97
C ASP A 44 -1.56 8.15 24.41
N LEU A 45 -0.76 7.16 23.98
CA LEU A 45 -1.27 5.87 23.49
C LEU A 45 -1.72 4.90 24.61
N PRO A 46 -1.01 4.78 25.75
CA PRO A 46 -1.52 3.97 26.83
C PRO A 46 -2.89 4.47 27.33
N GLY A 47 -3.81 3.55 27.58
CA GLY A 47 -5.20 3.85 27.94
C GLY A 47 -6.14 4.05 26.74
N GLN A 48 -5.62 4.12 25.51
CA GLN A 48 -6.46 4.26 24.32
C GLN A 48 -7.03 2.91 23.88
N THR A 49 -8.34 2.88 23.62
CA THR A 49 -9.03 1.72 23.04
C THR A 49 -9.08 1.85 21.52
N ILE A 50 -8.66 0.81 20.80
CA ILE A 50 -8.73 0.75 19.33
C ILE A 50 -10.20 0.57 18.93
N GLN A 51 -10.84 1.63 18.46
CA GLN A 51 -12.26 1.61 18.08
C GLN A 51 -12.48 1.08 16.66
N ALA A 52 -11.52 1.34 15.75
CA ALA A 52 -11.60 0.88 14.38
C ALA A 52 -10.21 0.78 13.73
N MET A 53 -10.10 -0.10 12.73
CA MET A 53 -8.97 -0.15 11.82
C MET A 53 -9.40 0.39 10.45
N ARG A 54 -8.76 1.46 10.00
CA ARG A 54 -9.03 2.11 8.70
C ARG A 54 -7.78 2.09 7.81
N ARG A 55 -7.96 2.42 6.56
CA ARG A 55 -6.88 2.55 5.56
C ARG A 55 -7.11 3.76 4.68
N ARG A 56 -6.00 4.41 4.29
CA ARG A 56 -5.98 5.44 3.26
C ARG A 56 -4.76 5.22 2.34
N GLY A 57 -4.99 4.84 1.09
CA GLY A 57 -3.91 4.44 0.17
C GLY A 57 -3.11 3.25 0.73
N LYS A 58 -1.84 3.47 1.04
CA LYS A 58 -0.94 2.47 1.64
C LYS A 58 -0.69 2.70 3.14
N TYR A 59 -1.51 3.51 3.77
CA TYR A 59 -1.43 3.83 5.19
C TYR A 59 -2.50 3.07 5.97
N LEU A 60 -2.11 2.45 7.08
CA LEU A 60 -3.01 1.93 8.10
C LEU A 60 -3.34 3.04 9.09
N ILE A 61 -4.55 3.06 9.58
CA ILE A 61 -5.02 4.05 10.56
C ILE A 61 -5.67 3.28 11.71
N PHE A 62 -5.02 3.33 12.88
CA PHE A 62 -5.61 2.90 14.14
C PHE A 62 -6.43 4.07 14.68
N ASP A 63 -7.72 3.90 14.79
CA ASP A 63 -8.65 4.93 15.24
C ASP A 63 -9.01 4.70 16.71
N PHE A 64 -8.68 5.66 17.58
CA PHE A 64 -8.95 5.63 19.01
C PHE A 64 -10.10 6.57 19.41
N GLY A 65 -10.83 7.13 18.44
CA GLY A 65 -11.90 8.10 18.68
C GLY A 65 -11.42 9.55 18.56
N GLN A 66 -10.69 10.07 19.52
CA GLN A 66 -10.14 11.44 19.47
C GLN A 66 -8.72 11.49 18.86
N LEU A 67 -7.97 10.41 19.00
CA LEU A 67 -6.64 10.24 18.41
C LEU A 67 -6.67 9.22 17.27
N ILE A 68 -5.71 9.34 16.38
CA ILE A 68 -5.42 8.34 15.37
C ILE A 68 -3.90 8.09 15.30
N MET A 69 -3.51 6.83 15.13
CA MET A 69 -2.14 6.47 14.78
C MET A 69 -2.11 6.05 13.32
N ILE A 70 -1.34 6.79 12.50
CA ILE A 70 -1.13 6.48 11.08
C ILE A 70 0.18 5.72 10.94
N SER A 71 0.10 4.49 10.40
CA SER A 71 1.25 3.62 10.16
C SER A 71 1.46 3.36 8.68
N HIS A 72 2.70 3.47 8.20
CA HIS A 72 3.07 3.11 6.83
C HIS A 72 4.09 1.98 6.84
N LEU A 73 3.73 0.82 6.31
CA LEU A 73 4.55 -0.40 6.33
C LEU A 73 5.84 -0.30 5.49
N ARG A 74 5.91 0.64 4.55
CA ARG A 74 7.04 0.83 3.63
C ARG A 74 7.35 -0.44 2.84
N MET A 75 8.56 -1.02 3.03
CA MET A 75 9.04 -2.12 2.17
C MET A 75 8.72 -3.50 2.74
N GLU A 76 8.85 -3.67 4.06
CA GLU A 76 8.83 -4.99 4.70
C GLU A 76 8.15 -4.98 6.08
N GLY A 77 7.56 -3.84 6.48
CA GLY A 77 6.88 -3.74 7.77
C GLY A 77 5.73 -4.73 7.90
N LYS A 78 5.60 -5.34 9.06
CA LYS A 78 4.58 -6.34 9.42
C LYS A 78 4.10 -6.12 10.84
N TYR A 79 2.85 -6.49 11.09
CA TYR A 79 2.30 -6.63 12.44
C TYR A 79 2.14 -8.10 12.78
N LEU A 80 2.50 -8.47 14.01
CA LEU A 80 2.38 -9.80 14.59
C LEU A 80 1.72 -9.66 15.96
N LEU A 81 0.76 -10.52 16.28
CA LEU A 81 0.16 -10.58 17.61
C LEU A 81 0.70 -11.82 18.32
N PHE A 82 1.18 -11.63 19.53
CA PHE A 82 1.63 -12.68 20.44
C PHE A 82 0.73 -12.73 21.65
N THR A 83 0.16 -13.89 21.95
CA THR A 83 -0.64 -14.16 23.15
C THR A 83 0.21 -14.64 24.33
N ASP A 84 1.41 -15.11 24.02
CA ASP A 84 2.39 -15.58 24.97
C ASP A 84 3.64 -14.67 24.96
N GLN A 85 4.75 -15.16 25.51
CA GLN A 85 6.01 -14.42 25.53
C GLN A 85 6.47 -14.07 24.11
N VAL A 86 6.73 -12.78 23.89
CA VAL A 86 7.28 -12.31 22.61
C VAL A 86 8.72 -12.80 22.46
N PRO A 87 9.04 -13.55 21.38
CA PRO A 87 10.39 -14.05 21.18
C PRO A 87 11.38 -12.91 20.91
N VAL A 88 12.64 -13.12 21.29
CA VAL A 88 13.70 -12.14 21.00
C VAL A 88 13.98 -12.10 19.51
N ASN A 89 13.78 -10.92 18.90
CA ASN A 89 14.05 -10.68 17.48
C ASN A 89 14.55 -9.25 17.27
N LYS A 90 15.73 -9.12 16.66
CA LYS A 90 16.38 -7.82 16.37
C LYS A 90 15.60 -6.91 15.40
N HIS A 91 14.58 -7.45 14.74
CA HIS A 91 13.72 -6.73 13.80
C HIS A 91 12.38 -6.31 14.39
N PHE A 92 12.13 -6.59 15.67
CA PHE A 92 10.97 -6.10 16.42
C PHE A 92 11.29 -4.71 16.97
N HIS A 93 10.48 -3.72 16.63
CA HIS A 93 10.81 -2.31 16.88
C HIS A 93 9.79 -1.53 17.69
N LEU A 94 8.49 -1.88 17.59
CA LEU A 94 7.45 -1.33 18.43
C LEU A 94 6.63 -2.47 19.04
N PHE A 95 6.23 -2.31 20.29
CA PHE A 95 5.45 -3.27 21.06
C PHE A 95 4.29 -2.50 21.69
N PHE A 96 3.08 -2.99 21.45
CA PHE A 96 1.86 -2.47 22.04
C PHE A 96 1.26 -3.60 22.88
N THR A 97 1.44 -3.54 24.21
CA THR A 97 0.79 -4.49 25.13
C THR A 97 -0.68 -4.12 25.26
N LEU A 98 -1.55 -5.11 25.10
CA LEU A 98 -2.99 -4.93 25.13
C LEU A 98 -3.55 -5.35 26.50
N ASP A 99 -4.79 -4.97 26.76
CA ASP A 99 -5.51 -5.20 28.04
C ASP A 99 -5.75 -6.69 28.35
N ASP A 100 -5.70 -7.56 27.34
CA ASP A 100 -5.81 -9.02 27.51
C ASP A 100 -4.46 -9.72 27.75
N GLY A 101 -3.37 -8.95 27.90
CA GLY A 101 -2.02 -9.46 28.06
C GLY A 101 -1.29 -9.81 26.76
N SER A 102 -1.98 -9.81 25.60
CA SER A 102 -1.34 -10.00 24.32
C SER A 102 -0.48 -8.79 23.91
N THR A 103 0.48 -9.00 23.02
CA THR A 103 1.36 -7.94 22.53
C THR A 103 1.32 -7.87 21.02
N LEU A 104 0.86 -6.73 20.47
CA LEU A 104 0.98 -6.41 19.06
C LEU A 104 2.37 -5.86 18.78
N VAL A 105 3.11 -6.54 17.93
CA VAL A 105 4.50 -6.20 17.60
C VAL A 105 4.62 -5.73 16.17
N TYR A 106 5.36 -4.63 15.95
CA TYR A 106 5.75 -4.20 14.62
C TYR A 106 7.17 -4.65 14.29
N GLN A 107 7.28 -5.46 13.24
CA GLN A 107 8.53 -5.98 12.69
C GLN A 107 8.90 -5.27 11.39
N ASP A 108 10.16 -4.85 11.23
CA ASP A 108 10.68 -4.30 9.97
C ASP A 108 12.19 -4.48 9.84
N VAL A 109 12.61 -5.38 8.97
CA VAL A 109 14.04 -5.67 8.71
C VAL A 109 14.79 -4.41 8.27
N ARG A 110 14.16 -3.51 7.53
CA ARG A 110 14.77 -2.32 6.93
C ARG A 110 14.63 -1.05 7.79
N LYS A 111 13.78 -1.07 8.81
CA LYS A 111 13.51 0.08 9.69
C LYS A 111 13.03 1.34 8.94
N PHE A 112 12.25 1.17 7.87
CA PHE A 112 11.71 2.25 7.05
C PHE A 112 10.27 2.60 7.39
N GLY A 113 9.58 1.75 8.10
CA GLY A 113 8.23 1.99 8.58
C GLY A 113 8.11 3.31 9.35
N THR A 114 6.96 3.95 9.29
CA THR A 114 6.73 5.24 9.94
C THR A 114 5.42 5.24 10.71
N PHE A 115 5.42 5.97 11.82
CA PHE A 115 4.27 6.14 12.71
C PHE A 115 4.08 7.62 13.01
N ASP A 116 2.84 8.08 12.87
CA ASP A 116 2.42 9.44 13.22
C ASP A 116 1.22 9.33 14.16
N LEU A 117 1.28 9.95 15.36
CA LEU A 117 0.14 10.07 16.27
C LEU A 117 -0.44 11.48 16.14
N LEU A 118 -1.72 11.57 15.87
CA LEU A 118 -2.41 12.83 15.56
C LEU A 118 -3.78 12.89 16.23
N ALA A 119 -4.28 14.10 16.48
CA ALA A 119 -5.70 14.29 16.72
C ALA A 119 -6.50 13.91 15.45
N LYS A 120 -7.65 13.26 15.62
CA LYS A 120 -8.46 12.75 14.49
C LYS A 120 -8.87 13.84 13.50
N ASN A 121 -9.13 15.05 13.98
CA ASN A 121 -9.47 16.18 13.12
C ASN A 121 -8.33 16.67 12.22
N GLN A 122 -7.09 16.21 12.45
CA GLN A 122 -5.92 16.53 11.62
C GLN A 122 -5.70 15.54 10.46
N GLU A 123 -6.50 14.48 10.36
CA GLU A 123 -6.33 13.42 9.35
C GLU A 123 -6.37 13.98 7.92
N GLU A 124 -7.35 14.81 7.59
CA GLU A 124 -7.50 15.37 6.26
C GLU A 124 -6.31 16.28 5.89
N ALA A 125 -5.91 17.16 6.82
CA ALA A 125 -4.75 18.04 6.63
C ALA A 125 -3.45 17.23 6.45
N TYR A 126 -3.28 16.11 7.19
CA TYR A 126 -2.14 15.22 7.04
C TYR A 126 -2.03 14.66 5.62
N PHE A 127 -3.10 14.07 5.09
CA PHE A 127 -3.08 13.47 3.75
C PHE A 127 -3.04 14.54 2.63
N THR A 128 -3.60 15.70 2.84
CA THR A 128 -3.46 16.87 1.94
C THR A 128 -2.01 17.33 1.85
N LYS A 129 -1.31 17.46 2.97
CA LYS A 129 0.14 17.77 3.02
C LYS A 129 0.97 16.72 2.28
N LYS A 130 0.60 15.44 2.38
CA LYS A 130 1.24 14.34 1.63
C LYS A 130 0.88 14.36 0.13
N LYS A 131 -0.04 15.21 -0.31
CA LYS A 131 -0.57 15.26 -1.69
C LYS A 131 -1.05 13.89 -2.16
N LEU A 132 -1.69 13.13 -1.26
CA LEU A 132 -2.19 11.80 -1.56
C LEU A 132 -3.46 11.88 -2.40
N GLY A 133 -3.43 11.27 -3.58
CA GLY A 133 -4.57 11.22 -4.51
C GLY A 133 -5.78 10.45 -3.97
N PRO A 134 -6.88 10.43 -4.71
CA PRO A 134 -8.12 9.73 -4.30
C PRO A 134 -7.91 8.22 -4.16
N GLU A 135 -8.77 7.57 -3.37
CA GLU A 135 -8.89 6.11 -3.34
C GLU A 135 -9.33 5.59 -4.73
N PRO A 136 -8.78 4.44 -5.19
CA PRO A 136 -9.09 3.88 -6.51
C PRO A 136 -10.47 3.20 -6.54
N THR A 137 -11.51 3.98 -6.31
CA THR A 137 -12.91 3.54 -6.36
C THR A 137 -13.70 4.36 -7.36
N LYS A 138 -14.77 3.79 -7.94
CA LYS A 138 -15.65 4.52 -8.86
C LYS A 138 -16.22 5.81 -8.26
N LYS A 139 -16.42 5.83 -6.94
CA LYS A 139 -16.92 7.00 -6.21
C LYS A 139 -15.88 8.10 -6.08
N ALA A 140 -14.65 7.78 -5.71
CA ALA A 140 -13.61 8.76 -5.37
C ALA A 140 -12.69 9.10 -6.55
N PHE A 141 -12.31 8.12 -7.37
CA PHE A 141 -11.40 8.30 -8.50
C PHE A 141 -12.18 8.67 -9.75
N LYS A 142 -12.38 9.98 -9.97
CA LYS A 142 -13.13 10.49 -11.11
C LYS A 142 -12.25 10.62 -12.35
N TYR A 143 -12.79 10.24 -13.52
CA TYR A 143 -12.05 10.22 -14.79
C TYR A 143 -11.62 11.63 -15.25
N ALA A 144 -12.53 12.62 -15.22
CA ALA A 144 -12.23 13.94 -15.77
C ALA A 144 -11.03 14.67 -15.10
N PRO A 145 -10.88 14.70 -13.76
CA PRO A 145 -9.67 15.23 -13.14
C PRO A 145 -8.40 14.42 -13.50
N PHE A 146 -8.51 13.09 -13.61
CA PHE A 146 -7.42 12.22 -13.99
C PHE A 146 -6.96 12.51 -15.44
N GLU A 147 -7.88 12.58 -16.40
CA GLU A 147 -7.60 12.93 -17.79
C GLU A 147 -6.86 14.27 -17.89
N ARG A 148 -7.38 15.33 -17.25
CA ARG A 148 -6.72 16.66 -17.25
C ARG A 148 -5.28 16.59 -16.74
N ALA A 149 -5.04 15.85 -15.66
CA ALA A 149 -3.71 15.70 -15.09
C ALA A 149 -2.76 14.93 -16.01
N LEU A 150 -3.24 13.91 -16.72
CA LEU A 150 -2.44 13.18 -17.71
C LEU A 150 -2.09 14.08 -18.91
N MET A 151 -3.05 14.84 -19.42
CA MET A 151 -2.85 15.74 -20.57
C MET A 151 -1.82 16.84 -20.28
N SER A 152 -1.63 17.24 -19.04
CA SER A 152 -0.65 18.25 -18.64
C SER A 152 0.76 17.71 -18.33
N SER A 153 0.98 16.37 -18.38
CA SER A 153 2.24 15.77 -17.94
C SER A 153 3.03 15.13 -19.08
N ALA A 154 4.30 15.53 -19.21
CA ALA A 154 5.26 14.89 -20.09
C ALA A 154 5.96 13.67 -19.47
N LYS A 155 5.74 13.38 -18.19
CA LYS A 155 6.33 12.23 -17.51
C LYS A 155 5.84 10.91 -18.11
N PRO A 156 6.67 9.85 -18.10
CA PRO A 156 6.23 8.48 -18.39
C PRO A 156 5.02 8.13 -17.52
N ILE A 157 4.00 7.52 -18.11
CA ILE A 157 2.74 7.19 -17.42
C ILE A 157 2.98 6.33 -16.16
N LYS A 158 3.87 5.36 -16.22
CA LYS A 158 4.21 4.54 -15.05
C LYS A 158 4.76 5.40 -13.90
N SER A 159 5.71 6.28 -14.20
CA SER A 159 6.32 7.15 -13.18
C SER A 159 5.29 8.05 -12.51
N LEU A 160 4.39 8.60 -13.32
CA LEU A 160 3.33 9.50 -12.85
C LEU A 160 2.33 8.78 -11.92
N LEU A 161 1.92 7.55 -12.27
CA LEU A 161 1.03 6.73 -11.45
C LEU A 161 1.67 6.34 -10.11
N LEU A 162 2.97 6.11 -10.08
CA LEU A 162 3.72 5.75 -8.87
C LEU A 162 3.88 6.91 -7.86
N GLU A 163 3.65 8.17 -8.28
CA GLU A 163 3.74 9.34 -7.39
C GLU A 163 2.64 9.39 -6.32
N GLN A 164 1.63 8.55 -6.39
CA GLN A 164 0.48 8.50 -5.45
C GLN A 164 -0.40 9.77 -5.46
N LYS A 165 -0.17 10.73 -6.36
CA LYS A 165 -0.90 12.01 -6.42
C LYS A 165 -2.17 11.93 -7.24
N LEU A 166 -2.14 11.20 -8.36
CA LEU A 166 -3.30 11.03 -9.25
C LEU A 166 -4.30 10.04 -8.70
N VAL A 167 -3.80 8.99 -8.09
CA VAL A 167 -4.54 7.91 -7.44
C VAL A 167 -3.65 7.29 -6.38
N ALA A 168 -4.21 6.96 -5.24
CA ALA A 168 -3.49 6.28 -4.17
C ALA A 168 -3.43 4.76 -4.41
N GLY A 169 -2.39 4.12 -3.89
CA GLY A 169 -2.36 2.67 -3.73
C GLY A 169 -1.53 1.88 -4.73
N LEU A 170 -1.29 2.39 -5.95
CA LEU A 170 -0.44 1.72 -6.94
C LEU A 170 1.02 1.69 -6.52
N GLY A 171 1.64 0.53 -6.62
CA GLY A 171 3.08 0.36 -6.56
C GLY A 171 3.60 -0.36 -7.80
N ASN A 172 4.78 -0.97 -7.70
CA ASN A 172 5.47 -1.51 -8.88
C ASN A 172 4.80 -2.77 -9.46
N ILE A 173 4.09 -3.54 -8.63
CA ILE A 173 3.38 -4.75 -9.06
C ILE A 173 2.15 -4.33 -9.86
N TYR A 174 1.26 -3.63 -9.19
CA TYR A 174 -0.05 -3.32 -9.76
C TYR A 174 0.01 -2.30 -10.89
N VAL A 175 1.01 -1.40 -10.92
CA VAL A 175 1.15 -0.47 -12.05
C VAL A 175 1.55 -1.20 -13.34
N ASP A 176 2.40 -2.24 -13.29
CA ASP A 176 2.76 -3.03 -14.46
C ASP A 176 1.53 -3.80 -14.97
N GLU A 177 0.76 -4.39 -14.07
CA GLU A 177 -0.49 -5.10 -14.41
C GLU A 177 -1.55 -4.16 -15.03
N VAL A 178 -1.73 -2.98 -14.46
CA VAL A 178 -2.65 -1.95 -14.99
C VAL A 178 -2.26 -1.54 -16.40
N LEU A 179 -0.99 -1.25 -16.63
CA LEU A 179 -0.52 -0.78 -17.94
C LEU A 179 -0.58 -1.89 -18.99
N TRP A 180 -0.31 -3.15 -18.61
CA TRP A 180 -0.51 -4.28 -19.50
C TRP A 180 -1.99 -4.48 -19.85
N ALA A 181 -2.88 -4.42 -18.88
CA ALA A 181 -4.31 -4.55 -19.09
C ALA A 181 -4.86 -3.43 -19.98
N ALA A 182 -4.37 -2.20 -19.77
CA ALA A 182 -4.72 -1.02 -20.57
C ALA A 182 -4.08 -1.00 -21.97
N LYS A 183 -3.14 -1.90 -22.28
CA LYS A 183 -2.34 -1.92 -23.52
C LYS A 183 -1.55 -0.60 -23.74
N VAL A 184 -0.93 -0.10 -22.67
CA VAL A 184 -0.17 1.15 -22.67
C VAL A 184 1.28 0.86 -22.31
N HIS A 185 2.21 1.36 -23.14
CA HIS A 185 3.64 1.23 -22.87
C HIS A 185 4.03 2.08 -21.65
N PRO A 186 4.77 1.54 -20.66
CA PRO A 186 5.06 2.24 -19.40
C PRO A 186 5.85 3.54 -19.56
N GLU A 187 6.66 3.66 -20.61
CA GLU A 187 7.45 4.86 -20.92
C GLU A 187 6.69 5.91 -21.71
N THR A 188 5.47 5.63 -22.18
CA THR A 188 4.69 6.61 -22.94
C THR A 188 4.48 7.89 -22.10
N PRO A 189 4.87 9.07 -22.63
CA PRO A 189 4.55 10.33 -21.96
C PRO A 189 3.02 10.46 -21.78
N ALA A 190 2.58 10.77 -20.56
CA ALA A 190 1.16 10.75 -20.23
C ALA A 190 0.32 11.62 -21.18
N LYS A 191 0.80 12.80 -21.55
CA LYS A 191 0.13 13.72 -22.49
C LYS A 191 0.00 13.19 -23.92
N LYS A 192 0.77 12.16 -24.31
CA LYS A 192 0.69 11.52 -25.64
C LYS A 192 -0.33 10.40 -25.72
N LEU A 193 -0.93 10.01 -24.59
CA LEU A 193 -1.97 8.99 -24.59
C LEU A 193 -3.24 9.50 -25.25
N SER A 194 -3.88 8.65 -26.06
CA SER A 194 -5.23 8.94 -26.56
C SER A 194 -6.24 8.93 -25.40
N LYS A 195 -7.36 9.65 -25.55
CA LYS A 195 -8.44 9.65 -24.53
C LYS A 195 -8.92 8.23 -24.20
N ALA A 196 -9.03 7.37 -25.21
CA ALA A 196 -9.39 5.97 -25.03
C ALA A 196 -8.35 5.19 -24.18
N ALA A 197 -7.06 5.45 -24.40
CA ALA A 197 -6.00 4.84 -23.59
C ALA A 197 -6.03 5.36 -22.14
N MET A 198 -6.20 6.66 -21.93
CA MET A 198 -6.35 7.27 -20.60
C MET A 198 -7.54 6.65 -19.85
N LYS A 199 -8.69 6.47 -20.54
CA LYS A 199 -9.88 5.83 -19.97
C LYS A 199 -9.62 4.39 -19.56
N ARG A 200 -8.90 3.60 -20.40
CA ARG A 200 -8.52 2.24 -20.04
C ARG A 200 -7.60 2.20 -18.80
N VAL A 201 -6.59 3.09 -18.73
CA VAL A 201 -5.72 3.15 -17.55
C VAL A 201 -6.52 3.46 -16.29
N HIS A 202 -7.44 4.42 -16.34
CA HIS A 202 -8.33 4.75 -15.24
C HIS A 202 -9.15 3.53 -14.77
N ASP A 203 -9.84 2.88 -15.70
CA ASP A 203 -10.76 1.78 -15.38
C ASP A 203 -9.99 0.54 -14.90
N GLN A 204 -8.85 0.24 -15.54
CA GLN A 204 -8.00 -0.88 -15.12
C GLN A 204 -7.32 -0.63 -13.76
N THR A 205 -7.04 0.61 -13.40
CA THR A 205 -6.56 0.94 -12.05
C THR A 205 -7.56 0.52 -10.98
N ILE A 206 -8.84 0.82 -11.18
CA ILE A 206 -9.90 0.42 -10.26
C ILE A 206 -10.06 -1.11 -10.24
N ALA A 207 -10.16 -1.72 -11.42
CA ALA A 207 -10.45 -3.15 -11.54
C ALA A 207 -9.32 -4.02 -10.96
N ILE A 208 -8.08 -3.72 -11.27
CA ILE A 208 -6.92 -4.54 -10.86
C ILE A 208 -6.63 -4.39 -9.35
N LEU A 209 -6.76 -3.17 -8.80
CA LEU A 209 -6.61 -2.99 -7.35
C LEU A 209 -7.76 -3.66 -6.58
N GLN A 210 -8.98 -3.62 -7.11
CA GLN A 210 -10.12 -4.34 -6.53
C GLN A 210 -9.89 -5.86 -6.55
N LEU A 211 -9.45 -6.41 -7.68
CA LEU A 211 -9.08 -7.83 -7.78
C LEU A 211 -7.98 -8.19 -6.77
N GLY A 212 -6.96 -7.33 -6.64
CA GLY A 212 -5.90 -7.51 -5.66
C GLY A 212 -6.43 -7.62 -4.23
N ILE A 213 -7.39 -6.76 -3.86
CA ILE A 213 -8.08 -6.81 -2.56
C ILE A 213 -8.84 -8.13 -2.38
N GLU A 214 -9.60 -8.55 -3.38
CA GLU A 214 -10.40 -9.79 -3.36
C GLU A 214 -9.53 -11.04 -3.21
N LYS A 215 -8.31 -11.00 -3.78
CA LYS A 215 -7.34 -12.09 -3.73
C LYS A 215 -6.39 -12.02 -2.52
N GLY A 216 -6.62 -11.09 -1.58
CA GLY A 216 -5.81 -10.96 -0.37
C GLY A 216 -4.41 -10.39 -0.60
N GLY A 217 -4.18 -9.69 -1.72
CA GLY A 217 -2.87 -9.20 -2.11
C GLY A 217 -1.94 -10.28 -2.65
N SER A 218 -0.69 -9.91 -2.97
CA SER A 218 0.33 -10.82 -3.47
C SER A 218 1.36 -11.17 -2.40
N THR A 219 1.60 -12.46 -2.19
CA THR A 219 2.66 -12.98 -1.31
C THR A 219 3.97 -13.13 -2.10
N ILE A 220 4.41 -12.04 -2.76
CA ILE A 220 5.72 -12.04 -3.40
C ILE A 220 6.78 -11.80 -2.32
N ARG A 221 7.60 -12.80 -2.04
CA ARG A 221 8.67 -12.91 -1.04
C ARG A 221 8.19 -13.39 0.33
N THR A 222 7.92 -12.56 1.31
CA THR A 222 7.74 -12.98 2.72
C THR A 222 6.55 -12.31 3.37
N TYR A 223 5.67 -11.70 2.58
CA TYR A 223 4.52 -11.00 3.12
C TYR A 223 3.41 -11.99 3.46
N ARG A 224 3.06 -12.08 4.74
CA ARG A 224 1.86 -12.73 5.26
C ARG A 224 0.99 -11.70 5.95
N ASN A 225 -0.31 -11.92 5.96
CA ASN A 225 -1.20 -11.03 6.71
C ASN A 225 -0.98 -11.17 8.22
N ALA A 226 -1.67 -10.36 9.03
CA ALA A 226 -1.55 -10.40 10.49
C ALA A 226 -2.00 -11.74 11.10
N LEU A 227 -2.72 -12.57 10.35
CA LEU A 227 -3.16 -13.93 10.71
C LEU A 227 -2.19 -15.03 10.20
N GLY A 228 -1.09 -14.64 9.52
CA GLY A 228 -0.14 -15.60 8.94
C GLY A 228 -0.58 -16.24 7.61
N GLU A 229 -1.70 -15.81 7.02
CA GLU A 229 -2.22 -16.33 5.76
C GLU A 229 -1.55 -15.67 4.56
N ASP A 230 -1.40 -16.43 3.48
CA ASP A 230 -0.84 -15.97 2.21
C ASP A 230 -1.94 -15.44 1.29
N GLY A 231 -1.69 -14.30 0.65
CA GLY A 231 -2.53 -13.83 -0.46
C GLY A 231 -2.36 -14.72 -1.69
N THR A 232 -3.29 -14.65 -2.62
CA THR A 232 -3.29 -15.48 -3.85
C THR A 232 -3.14 -14.66 -5.13
N MET A 233 -3.00 -13.33 -5.03
CA MET A 233 -2.92 -12.44 -6.21
C MET A 233 -1.74 -12.77 -7.13
N GLN A 234 -0.64 -13.33 -6.64
CA GLN A 234 0.50 -13.76 -7.46
C GLN A 234 0.11 -14.75 -8.56
N ASN A 235 -0.95 -15.52 -8.37
CA ASN A 235 -1.46 -16.49 -9.37
C ASN A 235 -2.24 -15.81 -10.50
N TYR A 236 -2.63 -14.55 -10.31
CA TYR A 236 -3.42 -13.76 -11.26
C TYR A 236 -2.60 -12.71 -11.99
N LEU A 237 -1.32 -12.52 -11.62
CA LEU A 237 -0.42 -11.58 -12.30
C LEU A 237 -0.17 -12.04 -13.74
N GLN A 238 -0.18 -11.09 -14.67
CA GLN A 238 -0.06 -11.36 -16.10
C GLN A 238 1.34 -11.06 -16.64
N VAL A 239 2.01 -10.04 -16.12
CA VAL A 239 3.34 -9.62 -16.58
C VAL A 239 4.37 -9.48 -15.46
N TYR A 240 3.95 -9.05 -14.26
CA TYR A 240 4.90 -8.82 -13.18
C TYR A 240 5.58 -10.12 -12.72
N GLY A 241 6.93 -10.12 -12.78
CA GLY A 241 7.73 -11.30 -12.42
C GLY A 241 7.79 -12.39 -13.49
N LYS A 242 7.19 -12.18 -14.68
CA LYS A 242 7.08 -13.18 -15.76
C LYS A 242 8.03 -12.91 -16.93
N THR A 243 9.17 -12.25 -16.69
CA THR A 243 10.19 -12.03 -17.71
C THR A 243 10.59 -13.33 -18.40
N GLY A 244 10.64 -13.33 -19.74
CA GLY A 244 10.97 -14.50 -20.55
C GLY A 244 9.80 -15.47 -20.79
N GLN A 245 8.68 -15.30 -20.13
CA GLN A 245 7.47 -16.13 -20.33
C GLN A 245 6.60 -15.56 -21.47
N PRO A 246 5.77 -16.39 -22.10
CA PRO A 246 4.85 -15.91 -23.13
C PRO A 246 3.75 -15.03 -22.51
N CYS A 247 3.43 -13.95 -23.20
CA CYS A 247 2.31 -13.09 -22.86
C CYS A 247 0.98 -13.86 -23.00
N PRO A 248 0.10 -13.90 -22.00
CA PRO A 248 -1.14 -14.68 -22.07
C PRO A 248 -2.13 -14.15 -23.12
N ARG A 249 -1.91 -12.94 -23.67
CA ARG A 249 -2.78 -12.34 -24.69
C ARG A 249 -2.31 -12.60 -26.12
N CYS A 250 -0.97 -12.64 -26.38
CA CYS A 250 -0.44 -12.68 -27.73
C CYS A 250 0.77 -13.62 -27.90
N ALA A 251 1.13 -14.37 -26.88
CA ALA A 251 2.26 -15.30 -26.81
C ALA A 251 3.67 -14.67 -27.01
N SER A 252 3.79 -13.37 -27.31
CA SER A 252 5.09 -12.69 -27.36
C SER A 252 5.79 -12.72 -26.02
N THR A 253 7.10 -12.77 -26.01
CA THR A 253 7.92 -12.82 -24.78
C THR A 253 7.74 -11.55 -23.93
N ILE A 254 7.45 -11.72 -22.64
CA ILE A 254 7.40 -10.64 -21.68
C ILE A 254 8.81 -10.15 -21.40
N GLU A 255 9.01 -8.84 -21.51
CA GLU A 255 10.29 -8.18 -21.27
C GLU A 255 10.34 -7.47 -19.93
N LYS A 256 11.58 -7.20 -19.48
CA LYS A 256 11.84 -6.38 -18.31
C LYS A 256 12.80 -5.26 -18.69
N ILE A 257 12.35 -4.03 -18.53
CA ILE A 257 13.15 -2.83 -18.72
C ILE A 257 13.39 -2.11 -17.38
N LYS A 258 14.28 -1.12 -17.38
CA LYS A 258 14.51 -0.24 -16.22
C LYS A 258 13.94 1.14 -16.50
N LEU A 259 12.96 1.56 -15.72
CA LEU A 259 12.32 2.88 -15.81
C LEU A 259 12.30 3.57 -14.44
N GLY A 260 12.89 4.76 -14.36
CA GLY A 260 12.96 5.54 -13.11
C GLY A 260 13.56 4.76 -11.93
N GLY A 261 14.62 3.95 -12.19
CA GLY A 261 15.27 3.12 -11.18
C GLY A 261 14.50 1.84 -10.78
N ARG A 262 13.35 1.54 -11.44
CA ARG A 262 12.50 0.39 -11.11
C ARG A 262 12.46 -0.62 -12.26
N GLY A 263 12.53 -1.91 -11.93
CA GLY A 263 12.24 -2.97 -12.89
C GLY A 263 10.78 -2.88 -13.33
N THR A 264 10.55 -2.92 -14.64
CA THR A 264 9.26 -2.71 -15.28
C THR A 264 8.99 -3.84 -16.24
N HIS A 265 7.91 -4.58 -16.04
CA HIS A 265 7.54 -5.72 -16.86
C HIS A 265 6.46 -5.30 -17.86
N LEU A 266 6.61 -5.73 -19.11
CA LEU A 266 5.67 -5.40 -20.18
C LEU A 266 5.68 -6.46 -21.29
N CYS A 267 4.61 -6.48 -22.07
CA CYS A 267 4.59 -7.20 -23.35
C CYS A 267 4.86 -6.19 -24.48
N PRO A 268 5.99 -6.30 -25.21
CA PRO A 268 6.35 -5.31 -26.25
C PRO A 268 5.39 -5.29 -27.44
N HIS A 269 4.69 -6.40 -27.69
CA HIS A 269 3.67 -6.48 -28.75
C HIS A 269 2.34 -5.84 -28.36
N CYS A 270 1.85 -6.10 -27.14
CA CYS A 270 0.57 -5.55 -26.68
C CYS A 270 0.65 -4.08 -26.26
N GLN A 271 1.82 -3.64 -25.78
CA GLN A 271 2.08 -2.31 -25.22
C GLN A 271 3.08 -1.56 -26.11
N LYS A 272 2.63 -1.22 -27.32
CA LYS A 272 3.46 -0.46 -28.29
C LYS A 272 3.70 0.98 -27.79
N ARG A 273 4.87 1.52 -28.14
CA ARG A 273 5.21 2.94 -27.93
C ARG A 273 4.37 3.86 -28.79
#